data_01c1de10fd29bf68a746c2ed426166b7
#
_entry.id   01c1de10fd29bf68a746c2ed426166b7
#
_cell.length_a   1.000
_cell.length_b   1.000
_cell.length_c   1.000
_cell.angle_alpha   90.00
_cell.angle_beta   90.00
_cell.angle_gamma   90.00
#
_symmetry.space_group_name_H-M   'P 1'
#
loop_
_entity.id
_entity.type
_entity.pdbx_description
1 polymer ?
#
loop_
_entity_poly.entity_id
_entity_poly.type
_entity_poly.pdbx_seq_one_letter_code
_entity_poly.pdbx_strand_id
1 'polypeptide(L)'
;MSIDRFIRRYSLACLLVAIHTLLIGAYAWIELDHAWNDQNPTMLVMAALHVGDYPVAALLHPIFDGTERLGTYLATLLIVGGAYWFGIGTIMTYAWRGIRRLLNRRRAYSAAI
;
A
#
# COMPACT_ATOMS: atom_id res chain seq x y z
N MET A 1 14.00 -17.13 -10.18
CA MET A 1 12.71 -17.35 -9.51
C MET A 1 11.58 -17.05 -10.49
N SER A 2 10.64 -17.97 -10.68
CA SER A 2 9.50 -17.71 -11.58
C SER A 2 8.53 -16.67 -10.96
N ILE A 3 7.86 -15.90 -11.81
CA ILE A 3 6.88 -14.88 -11.39
C ILE A 3 5.78 -15.52 -10.54
N ASP A 4 5.32 -16.72 -10.88
CA ASP A 4 4.28 -17.44 -10.14
C ASP A 4 4.70 -17.76 -8.71
N ARG A 5 5.93 -18.18 -8.51
CA ARG A 5 6.49 -18.44 -7.16
C ARG A 5 6.61 -17.17 -6.34
N PHE A 6 7.04 -16.08 -6.97
CA PHE A 6 7.13 -14.77 -6.35
C PHE A 6 5.75 -14.29 -5.89
N ILE A 7 4.74 -14.32 -6.75
CA ILE A 7 3.39 -13.89 -6.44
C ILE A 7 2.79 -14.75 -5.30
N ARG A 8 2.98 -16.07 -5.35
CA ARG A 8 2.49 -16.96 -4.28
C ARG A 8 3.16 -16.69 -2.94
N ARG A 9 4.45 -16.38 -2.95
CA ARG A 9 5.22 -16.10 -1.74
C ARG A 9 4.84 -14.75 -1.13
N TYR A 10 4.62 -13.75 -1.96
CA TYR A 10 4.34 -12.37 -1.56
C TYR A 10 2.93 -11.92 -1.95
N SER A 11 1.95 -12.83 -1.90
CA SER A 11 0.57 -12.55 -2.35
C SER A 11 -0.06 -11.36 -1.63
N LEU A 12 0.10 -11.26 -0.32
CA LEU A 12 -0.45 -10.14 0.46
C LEU A 12 0.25 -8.83 0.10
N ALA A 13 1.58 -8.85 -0.02
CA ALA A 13 2.35 -7.68 -0.41
C ALA A 13 1.95 -7.19 -1.81
N CYS A 14 1.82 -8.10 -2.77
CA CYS A 14 1.37 -7.77 -4.13
C CYS A 14 -0.05 -7.22 -4.14
N LEU A 15 -0.96 -7.79 -3.32
CA LEU A 15 -2.34 -7.30 -3.19
C LEU A 15 -2.38 -5.87 -2.63
N LEU A 16 -1.61 -5.58 -1.59
CA LEU A 16 -1.56 -4.24 -1.00
C LEU A 16 -0.99 -3.21 -1.98
N VAL A 17 0.05 -3.58 -2.73
CA VAL A 17 0.60 -2.71 -3.78
C VAL A 17 -0.43 -2.49 -4.89
N ALA A 18 -1.17 -3.50 -5.29
CA ALA A 18 -2.22 -3.39 -6.30
C ALA A 18 -3.33 -2.44 -5.83
N ILE A 19 -3.80 -2.58 -4.59
CA ILE A 19 -4.82 -1.69 -3.99
C ILE A 19 -4.29 -0.26 -3.94
N HIS A 20 -3.07 -0.05 -3.48
CA HIS A 20 -2.42 1.25 -3.42
C HIS A 20 -2.33 1.90 -4.82
N THR A 21 -1.90 1.15 -5.81
CA THR A 21 -1.80 1.60 -7.21
C THR A 21 -3.17 1.98 -7.77
N LEU A 22 -4.21 1.20 -7.49
CA LEU A 22 -5.58 1.50 -7.90
C LEU A 22 -6.10 2.79 -7.24
N LEU A 23 -5.80 3.00 -5.96
CA LEU A 23 -6.21 4.22 -5.25
C LEU A 23 -5.53 5.47 -5.84
N ILE A 24 -4.24 5.39 -6.13
CA ILE A 24 -3.51 6.49 -6.80
C ILE A 24 -4.05 6.72 -8.20
N GLY A 25 -4.31 5.67 -8.96
CA GLY A 25 -4.91 5.77 -10.29
C GLY A 25 -6.30 6.39 -10.25
N ALA A 26 -7.15 6.02 -9.29
CA ALA A 26 -8.46 6.60 -9.09
C ALA A 26 -8.36 8.09 -8.71
N TYR A 27 -7.44 8.45 -7.83
CA TYR A 27 -7.18 9.84 -7.47
C TYR A 27 -6.75 10.66 -8.70
N ALA A 28 -5.81 10.15 -9.47
CA ALA A 28 -5.34 10.81 -10.69
C ALA A 28 -6.47 10.99 -11.71
N TRP A 29 -7.31 9.98 -11.87
CA TRP A 29 -8.47 10.04 -12.77
C TRP A 29 -9.47 11.11 -12.32
N ILE A 30 -9.79 11.16 -11.02
CA ILE A 30 -10.72 12.13 -10.45
C ILE A 30 -10.17 13.56 -10.58
N GLU A 31 -8.87 13.76 -10.36
CA GLU A 31 -8.23 15.07 -10.54
C GLU A 31 -8.27 15.54 -12.00
N LEU A 32 -8.08 14.63 -12.96
CA LEU A 32 -8.23 14.95 -14.37
C LEU A 32 -9.68 15.31 -14.72
N ASP A 33 -10.65 14.60 -14.15
CA ASP A 33 -12.08 14.87 -14.35
C ASP A 33 -12.53 16.15 -13.62
N HIS A 34 -11.93 16.47 -12.48
CA HIS A 34 -12.23 17.68 -11.70
C HIS A 34 -11.91 18.97 -12.45
N ALA A 35 -10.94 18.96 -13.36
CA ALA A 35 -10.66 20.08 -14.23
C ALA A 35 -11.86 20.46 -15.11
N TRP A 36 -12.84 19.56 -15.26
CA TRP A 36 -14.04 19.71 -16.08
C TRP A 36 -15.32 19.91 -15.26
N ASN A 37 -15.33 19.53 -13.97
CA ASN A 37 -16.52 19.57 -13.12
C ASN A 37 -16.20 20.06 -11.70
N ASP A 38 -16.95 21.04 -11.19
CA ASP A 38 -16.75 21.65 -9.87
C ASP A 38 -17.17 20.78 -8.67
N GLN A 39 -17.58 19.55 -8.89
CA GLN A 39 -17.93 18.63 -7.80
C GLN A 39 -16.72 17.84 -7.32
N ASN A 40 -16.53 17.78 -6.01
CA ASN A 40 -15.29 17.32 -5.40
C ASN A 40 -15.43 15.98 -4.63
N PRO A 41 -15.55 14.83 -5.33
CA PRO A 41 -15.48 13.53 -4.68
C PRO A 41 -14.05 13.13 -4.26
N THR A 42 -13.04 13.95 -4.57
CA THR A 42 -11.63 13.69 -4.31
C THR A 42 -11.27 13.64 -2.84
N MET A 43 -12.06 14.26 -1.95
CA MET A 43 -11.76 14.29 -0.52
C MET A 43 -11.67 12.91 0.11
N LEU A 44 -12.54 11.98 -0.28
CA LEU A 44 -12.52 10.61 0.25
C LEU A 44 -11.28 9.84 -0.21
N VAL A 45 -10.92 9.96 -1.49
CA VAL A 45 -9.73 9.29 -2.04
C VAL A 45 -8.46 9.90 -1.46
N MET A 46 -8.39 11.23 -1.34
CA MET A 46 -7.29 11.91 -0.67
C MET A 46 -7.15 11.49 0.78
N ALA A 47 -8.25 11.43 1.52
CA ALA A 47 -8.23 10.98 2.91
C ALA A 47 -7.72 9.55 3.02
N ALA A 48 -8.19 8.64 2.17
CA ALA A 48 -7.74 7.25 2.15
C ALA A 48 -6.24 7.14 1.85
N LEU A 49 -5.74 7.90 0.86
CA LEU A 49 -4.32 7.93 0.52
C LEU A 49 -3.47 8.55 1.64
N HIS A 50 -3.93 9.66 2.24
CA HIS A 50 -3.20 10.32 3.32
C HIS A 50 -3.15 9.47 4.58
N VAL A 51 -4.23 8.80 4.94
CA VAL A 51 -4.26 7.88 6.08
C VAL A 51 -3.40 6.64 5.81
N GLY A 52 -3.54 6.06 4.62
CA GLY A 52 -2.79 4.87 4.24
C GLY A 52 -1.29 5.11 4.04
N ASP A 53 -0.94 6.23 3.42
CA ASP A 53 0.44 6.60 3.10
C ASP A 53 1.00 7.69 4.02
N TYR A 54 0.39 7.92 5.17
CA TYR A 54 0.77 9.01 6.07
C TYR A 54 2.26 9.10 6.37
N PRO A 55 2.96 8.01 6.70
CA PRO A 55 4.40 8.11 6.96
C PRO A 55 5.21 8.56 5.73
N VAL A 56 4.83 8.08 4.57
CA VAL A 56 5.47 8.42 3.28
C VAL A 56 5.11 9.85 2.88
N ALA A 57 3.83 10.21 2.96
CA ALA A 57 3.36 11.55 2.64
C ALA A 57 3.98 12.60 3.57
N ALA A 58 4.11 12.33 4.86
CA ALA A 58 4.76 13.21 5.81
C ALA A 58 6.24 13.44 5.52
N LEU A 59 6.95 12.41 5.02
CA LEU A 59 8.35 12.52 4.61
C LEU A 59 8.51 13.28 3.29
N LEU A 60 7.59 13.09 2.35
CA LEU A 60 7.64 13.72 1.04
C LEU A 60 7.17 15.18 1.05
N HIS A 61 6.25 15.53 1.94
CA HIS A 61 5.65 16.86 1.98
C HIS A 61 6.68 18.00 2.12
N PRO A 62 7.72 17.90 2.98
CA PRO A 62 8.76 18.94 3.04
C PRO A 62 9.63 19.02 1.80
N ILE A 63 9.77 17.93 1.04
CA ILE A 63 10.58 17.87 -0.20
C ILE A 63 9.81 18.50 -1.35
N PHE A 64 8.49 18.31 -1.38
CA PHE A 64 7.59 18.87 -2.40
C PHE A 64 6.78 20.02 -1.81
N ASP A 65 7.34 21.21 -1.76
CA ASP A 65 6.76 22.41 -1.12
C ASP A 65 5.70 23.14 -1.97
N GLY A 66 4.92 22.40 -2.72
CA GLY A 66 3.81 22.93 -3.51
C GLY A 66 4.21 23.58 -4.84
N THR A 67 5.51 23.65 -5.13
CA THR A 67 6.04 24.14 -6.42
C THR A 67 6.12 23.06 -7.48
N GLU A 68 6.05 21.81 -7.05
CA GLU A 68 6.17 20.63 -7.89
C GLU A 68 4.86 20.32 -8.63
N ARG A 69 4.99 19.76 -9.83
CA ARG A 69 3.84 19.31 -10.61
C ARG A 69 3.17 18.12 -9.90
N LEU A 70 1.84 18.10 -9.90
CA LEU A 70 1.04 17.02 -9.32
C LEU A 70 1.47 15.65 -9.85
N GLY A 71 1.78 15.54 -11.15
CA GLY A 71 2.24 14.28 -11.75
C GLY A 71 3.52 13.73 -11.13
N THR A 72 4.51 14.61 -10.84
CA THR A 72 5.76 14.21 -10.18
C THR A 72 5.51 13.72 -8.75
N TYR A 73 4.65 14.42 -8.01
CA TYR A 73 4.26 14.02 -6.65
C TYR A 73 3.56 12.66 -6.65
N LEU A 74 2.60 12.46 -7.54
CA LEU A 74 1.87 11.19 -7.65
C LEU A 74 2.77 10.05 -8.08
N ALA A 75 3.69 10.27 -9.02
CA ALA A 75 4.66 9.25 -9.44
C ALA A 75 5.59 8.85 -8.29
N THR A 76 6.09 9.81 -7.52
CA THR A 76 6.92 9.55 -6.36
C THR A 76 6.14 8.80 -5.28
N LEU A 77 4.90 9.22 -5.00
CA LEU A 77 4.01 8.54 -4.05
C LEU A 77 3.70 7.12 -4.49
N LEU A 78 3.51 6.89 -5.79
CA LEU A 78 3.29 5.55 -6.34
C LEU A 78 4.47 4.62 -6.09
N ILE A 79 5.69 5.08 -6.36
CA ILE A 79 6.90 4.27 -6.21
C ILE A 79 7.24 4.05 -4.74
N VAL A 80 7.34 5.11 -3.96
CA VAL A 80 7.75 5.05 -2.54
C VAL A 80 6.65 4.43 -1.69
N GLY A 81 5.40 4.82 -1.92
CA GLY A 81 4.24 4.24 -1.25
C GLY A 81 4.05 2.77 -1.60
N GLY A 82 4.27 2.39 -2.86
CA GLY A 82 4.25 0.99 -3.30
C GLY A 82 5.29 0.15 -2.58
N ALA A 83 6.53 0.64 -2.46
CA ALA A 83 7.59 -0.02 -1.70
C ALA A 83 7.24 -0.15 -0.21
N TYR A 84 6.67 0.88 0.38
CA TYR A 84 6.19 0.89 1.77
C TYR A 84 5.11 -0.18 2.00
N TRP A 85 4.09 -0.23 1.16
CA TRP A 85 3.02 -1.22 1.27
C TRP A 85 3.49 -2.64 1.00
N PHE A 86 4.43 -2.81 0.07
CA PHE A 86 5.08 -4.10 -0.15
C PHE A 86 5.82 -4.58 1.10
N GLY A 87 6.55 -3.67 1.75
CA GLY A 87 7.26 -3.95 3.01
C GLY A 87 6.29 -4.37 4.12
N ILE A 88 5.19 -3.62 4.30
CA ILE A 88 4.15 -3.95 5.29
C ILE A 88 3.55 -5.32 5.00
N GLY A 89 3.17 -5.61 3.76
CA GLY A 89 2.60 -6.90 3.38
C GLY A 89 3.55 -8.06 3.63
N THR A 90 4.85 -7.86 3.38
CA THR A 90 5.89 -8.84 3.65
C THR A 90 6.03 -9.11 5.15
N ILE A 91 6.10 -8.06 5.97
CA ILE A 91 6.19 -8.16 7.43
C ILE A 91 4.97 -8.91 7.98
N MET A 92 3.77 -8.55 7.54
CA MET A 92 2.52 -9.21 7.97
C MET A 92 2.52 -10.69 7.59
N THR A 93 3.00 -11.05 6.41
CA THR A 93 3.10 -12.44 5.96
C THR A 93 4.03 -13.25 6.85
N TYR A 94 5.20 -12.72 7.17
CA TYR A 94 6.14 -13.41 8.06
C TYR A 94 5.62 -13.51 9.49
N ALA A 95 5.00 -12.46 10.01
CA ALA A 95 4.37 -12.48 11.33
C ALA A 95 3.27 -13.54 11.41
N TRP A 96 2.41 -13.62 10.41
CA TRP A 96 1.36 -14.63 10.34
C TRP A 96 1.91 -16.06 10.30
N ARG A 97 2.94 -16.29 9.50
CA ARG A 97 3.61 -17.60 9.44
C ARG A 97 4.23 -17.97 10.79
N GLY A 98 4.84 -17.01 11.47
CA GLY A 98 5.37 -17.21 12.83
C GLY A 98 4.30 -17.59 13.82
N ILE A 99 3.17 -16.87 13.83
CA ILE A 99 2.01 -17.16 14.68
C ILE A 99 1.44 -18.55 14.39
N ARG A 100 1.27 -18.90 13.13
CA ARG A 100 0.76 -20.24 12.74
C ARG A 100 1.69 -21.36 13.23
N ARG A 101 3.00 -21.17 13.12
CA ARG A 101 3.99 -22.15 13.62
C ARG A 101 3.87 -22.34 15.13
N LEU A 102 3.72 -21.24 15.88
CA LEU A 102 3.53 -21.30 17.33
C LEU A 102 2.24 -22.00 17.71
N LEU A 103 1.13 -21.69 17.04
CA LEU A 103 -0.15 -22.33 17.27
C LEU A 103 -0.11 -23.83 16.96
N ASN A 104 0.54 -24.20 15.87
CA ASN A 104 0.70 -25.61 15.49
C ASN A 104 1.58 -26.38 16.50
N ARG A 105 2.64 -25.77 17.02
CA ARG A 105 3.45 -26.34 18.09
C ARG A 105 2.65 -26.56 19.37
N ARG A 106 1.83 -25.59 19.76
CA ARG A 106 0.94 -25.73 20.92
C ARG A 106 -0.07 -26.86 20.74
N ARG A 107 -0.69 -26.96 19.57
CA ARG A 107 -1.63 -28.05 19.25
C ARG A 107 -0.96 -29.42 19.30
N ALA A 108 0.21 -29.55 18.71
CA ALA A 108 1.00 -30.79 18.75
C ALA A 108 1.39 -31.16 20.17
N TYR A 109 1.79 -30.19 20.99
CA TYR A 109 2.09 -30.42 22.41
C TYR A 109 0.88 -30.87 23.21
N SER A 110 -0.28 -30.21 23.02
CA SER A 110 -1.54 -30.62 23.68
C SER A 110 -2.01 -31.98 23.24
N ALA A 111 -1.82 -32.38 21.98
CA ALA A 111 -2.19 -33.71 21.48
C ALA A 111 -1.26 -34.82 22.00
N ALA A 112 -0.03 -34.52 22.38
CA ALA A 112 0.96 -35.46 22.91
C ALA A 112 0.74 -35.77 24.44
N ILE A 113 -0.01 -34.92 25.13
CA ILE A 113 -0.37 -35.09 26.54
C ILE A 113 -1.71 -35.88 26.64
#